data_b39fab0898f27a19d6ce586b1266ea43
#
_entry.id   b39fab0898f27a19d6ce586b1266ea43
#
_cell.length_a   1.000
_cell.length_b   1.000
_cell.length_c   1.000
_cell.angle_alpha   90.00
_cell.angle_beta   90.00
_cell.angle_gamma   90.00
#
_symmetry.space_group_name_H-M   'P 1'
#
loop_
_entity.id
_entity.type
_entity.pdbx_description
1 polymer ?
#
loop_
_entity_poly.entity_id
_entity_poly.type
_entity_poly.pdbx_seq_one_letter_code
_entity_poly.pdbx_strand_id
1 'polypeptide(L)'
;MTPAERKRLEANIYDPNFKLHYQYREYHFHSSDLKCARPDSAGPSLLSSIRSSYHTVGLVLSLFMNVGLSSRQTREVLKGLFGIRLSHQTVLNYVKASAAIIAPWLDRNLPKPGHRAAADETYITVEDEQHYTWFVIDELTRAICGYNLSNTRGAVPALATIYNAYGPPESNLHRRFILAKDGLGSYNNAIMAYNQHSDRNIIFGKTVVGLSNHDDVSEKYRSLKQLIERLNRTYKFHTRPRAGFKSMSGAIDLTVLFVAYYNFLRTHSSLHSVPIPIPELHNIESFPKQWEILIRKAAA
;
A
#
# COMPACT_ATOMS: atom_id res chain seq x y z
N MET A 1 9.76 8.29 24.64
CA MET A 1 9.76 7.59 25.95
C MET A 1 8.70 6.52 25.90
N THR A 2 9.07 5.27 26.14
CA THR A 2 8.15 4.14 26.18
C THR A 2 7.32 4.16 27.49
N PRO A 3 6.15 3.48 27.54
CA PRO A 3 5.39 3.35 28.79
C PRO A 3 6.22 2.76 29.95
N ALA A 4 7.12 1.83 29.66
CA ALA A 4 8.03 1.24 30.65
C ALA A 4 9.06 2.26 31.19
N GLU A 5 9.62 3.09 30.30
CA GLU A 5 10.53 4.18 30.68
C GLU A 5 9.83 5.25 31.52
N ARG A 6 8.57 5.59 31.16
CA ARG A 6 7.75 6.53 31.91
C ARG A 6 7.49 6.01 33.32
N LYS A 7 7.05 4.75 33.45
CA LYS A 7 6.84 4.12 34.76
C LYS A 7 8.10 4.07 35.61
N ARG A 8 9.27 3.83 34.98
CA ARG A 8 10.57 3.82 35.64
C ARG A 8 11.00 5.22 36.08
N LEU A 9 10.71 6.25 35.27
CA LEU A 9 10.94 7.64 35.65
C LEU A 9 10.06 8.05 36.82
N GLU A 10 8.75 7.77 36.75
CA GLU A 10 7.77 8.09 37.79
C GLU A 10 8.15 7.41 39.14
N ALA A 11 8.65 6.17 39.07
CA ALA A 11 9.08 5.43 40.28
C ALA A 11 10.38 5.96 40.94
N ASN A 12 11.21 6.64 40.17
CA ASN A 12 12.55 7.05 40.62
C ASN A 12 12.79 8.56 40.54
N ILE A 13 11.75 9.37 40.38
CA ILE A 13 11.86 10.82 40.16
C ILE A 13 12.56 11.55 41.34
N TYR A 14 12.52 11.00 42.53
CA TYR A 14 13.14 11.56 43.74
C TYR A 14 14.48 10.91 44.10
N ASP A 15 14.96 9.92 43.30
CA ASP A 15 16.28 9.32 43.52
C ASP A 15 17.37 10.19 42.87
N PRO A 16 18.25 10.84 43.66
CA PRO A 16 19.30 11.71 43.13
C PRO A 16 20.33 10.95 42.27
N ASN A 17 20.40 9.63 42.38
CA ASN A 17 21.31 8.78 41.62
C ASN A 17 20.66 8.25 40.35
N PHE A 18 19.36 8.48 40.15
CA PHE A 18 18.66 8.01 38.96
C PHE A 18 19.05 8.81 37.73
N LYS A 19 19.71 8.13 36.78
CA LYS A 19 20.11 8.72 35.49
C LYS A 19 19.22 8.16 34.38
N LEU A 20 18.55 9.04 33.67
CA LEU A 20 17.86 8.71 32.40
C LEU A 20 18.87 8.76 31.26
N HIS A 21 19.08 7.63 30.61
CA HIS A 21 19.86 7.57 29.39
C HIS A 21 18.91 7.81 28.23
N TYR A 22 18.96 9.00 27.63
CA TYR A 22 18.25 9.30 26.40
C TYR A 22 19.09 8.88 25.19
N GLN A 23 18.52 8.07 24.30
CA GLN A 23 19.04 7.95 22.96
C GLN A 23 18.33 8.97 22.11
N TYR A 24 19.01 10.05 21.77
CA TYR A 24 18.53 11.02 20.80
C TYR A 24 18.81 10.47 19.41
N ARG A 25 17.78 10.39 18.57
CA ARG A 25 17.90 10.03 17.15
C ARG A 25 17.36 11.18 16.35
N GLU A 26 18.21 11.82 15.59
CA GLU A 26 17.84 12.82 14.62
C GLU A 26 17.72 12.18 13.25
N TYR A 27 16.61 12.44 12.58
CA TYR A 27 16.35 11.93 11.24
C TYR A 27 16.42 13.09 10.26
N HIS A 28 17.43 13.10 9.41
CA HIS A 28 17.54 14.04 8.30
C HIS A 28 17.01 13.35 7.05
N PHE A 29 15.98 13.93 6.42
CA PHE A 29 15.36 13.42 5.22
C PHE A 29 15.66 14.35 4.05
N HIS A 30 16.16 13.78 2.97
CA HIS A 30 16.21 14.46 1.67
C HIS A 30 14.96 14.11 0.87
N SER A 31 14.51 14.99 0.00
CA SER A 31 13.33 14.73 -0.86
C SER A 31 13.50 13.49 -1.74
N SER A 32 14.74 13.11 -2.06
CA SER A 32 15.08 11.86 -2.75
C SER A 32 14.74 10.60 -1.95
N ASP A 33 14.80 10.67 -0.61
CA ASP A 33 14.56 9.54 0.29
C ASP A 33 13.07 9.23 0.44
N LEU A 34 12.22 10.20 0.07
CA LEU A 34 10.77 10.10 0.17
C LEU A 34 10.11 9.50 -1.08
N LYS A 35 10.90 8.95 -2.00
CA LYS A 35 10.37 8.26 -3.16
C LYS A 35 9.86 6.88 -2.77
N CYS A 36 8.58 6.64 -3.09
CA CYS A 36 8.02 5.30 -3.00
C CYS A 36 8.54 4.40 -4.12
N ALA A 37 8.71 3.10 -3.81
CA ALA A 37 9.09 2.11 -4.81
C ALA A 37 8.02 2.00 -5.90
N ARG A 38 8.43 2.14 -7.16
CA ARG A 38 7.58 2.05 -8.34
C ARG A 38 8.25 1.20 -9.41
N PRO A 39 7.48 0.60 -10.35
CA PRO A 39 8.06 -0.04 -11.52
C PRO A 39 8.90 0.94 -12.32
N ASP A 40 9.93 0.44 -12.98
CA ASP A 40 10.63 1.22 -13.98
C ASP A 40 9.63 1.70 -15.05
N SER A 41 9.84 2.92 -15.55
CA SER A 41 8.94 3.48 -16.57
C SER A 41 8.83 2.53 -17.77
N ALA A 42 7.60 2.40 -18.28
CA ALA A 42 7.36 1.61 -19.47
C ALA A 42 8.12 2.21 -20.67
N GLY A 43 9.29 1.69 -20.96
CA GLY A 43 9.98 2.01 -22.21
C GLY A 43 9.20 1.44 -23.41
N PRO A 44 9.38 2.00 -24.62
CA PRO A 44 8.74 1.48 -25.86
C PRO A 44 8.92 -0.04 -26.04
N SER A 45 10.03 -0.59 -25.56
CA SER A 45 10.32 -2.02 -25.59
C SER A 45 9.38 -2.89 -24.76
N LEU A 46 8.80 -2.37 -23.67
CA LEU A 46 7.85 -3.12 -22.84
C LEU A 46 6.47 -3.22 -23.51
N LEU A 47 6.01 -2.15 -24.15
CA LEU A 47 4.76 -2.13 -24.90
C LEU A 47 4.86 -2.99 -26.17
N SER A 48 5.97 -2.92 -26.90
CA SER A 48 6.22 -3.71 -28.11
C SER A 48 6.36 -5.21 -27.83
N SER A 49 6.65 -5.60 -26.59
CA SER A 49 6.73 -7.02 -26.19
C SER A 49 5.35 -7.65 -25.99
N ILE A 50 4.28 -6.86 -25.87
CA ILE A 50 2.90 -7.35 -25.77
C ILE A 50 2.39 -7.65 -27.19
N ARG A 51 2.61 -8.89 -27.66
CA ARG A 51 2.14 -9.37 -28.97
C ARG A 51 0.69 -9.85 -28.95
N SER A 52 0.09 -10.01 -27.78
CA SER A 52 -1.30 -10.45 -27.62
C SER A 52 -2.27 -9.26 -27.57
N SER A 53 -3.53 -9.54 -27.88
CA SER A 53 -4.60 -8.54 -27.74
C SER A 53 -4.74 -8.04 -26.30
N TYR A 54 -5.23 -6.83 -26.12
CA TYR A 54 -5.54 -6.30 -24.79
C TYR A 54 -6.52 -7.19 -24.00
N HIS A 55 -7.42 -7.89 -24.71
CA HIS A 55 -8.30 -8.87 -24.08
C HIS A 55 -7.52 -10.04 -23.47
N THR A 56 -6.52 -10.59 -24.17
CA THR A 56 -5.66 -11.65 -23.64
C THR A 56 -4.87 -11.18 -22.43
N VAL A 57 -4.33 -9.96 -22.46
CA VAL A 57 -3.66 -9.36 -21.30
C VAL A 57 -4.65 -9.19 -20.15
N GLY A 58 -5.85 -8.69 -20.42
CA GLY A 58 -6.91 -8.56 -19.43
C GLY A 58 -7.28 -9.92 -18.79
N LEU A 59 -7.35 -10.98 -19.58
CA LEU A 59 -7.61 -12.34 -19.09
C LEU A 59 -6.46 -12.84 -18.18
N VAL A 60 -5.21 -12.60 -18.59
CA VAL A 60 -4.03 -12.91 -17.75
C VAL A 60 -4.12 -12.19 -16.40
N LEU A 61 -4.41 -10.88 -16.41
CA LEU A 61 -4.52 -10.09 -15.18
C LEU A 61 -5.72 -10.51 -14.32
N SER A 62 -6.83 -10.89 -14.94
CA SER A 62 -7.99 -11.41 -14.21
C SER A 62 -7.64 -12.67 -13.42
N LEU A 63 -7.00 -13.63 -14.06
CA LEU A 63 -6.58 -14.86 -13.38
C LEU A 63 -5.49 -14.57 -12.33
N PHE A 64 -4.55 -13.69 -12.65
CA PHE A 64 -3.43 -13.36 -11.77
C PHE A 64 -3.86 -12.51 -10.57
N MET A 65 -4.72 -11.49 -10.76
CA MET A 65 -5.13 -10.56 -9.71
C MET A 65 -6.53 -10.86 -9.14
N ASN A 66 -7.59 -10.95 -9.95
CA ASN A 66 -8.92 -11.15 -9.38
C ASN A 66 -9.06 -12.55 -8.73
N VAL A 67 -8.48 -13.59 -9.34
CA VAL A 67 -8.49 -14.96 -8.80
C VAL A 67 -7.31 -15.22 -7.86
N GLY A 68 -6.20 -14.52 -8.02
CA GLY A 68 -5.03 -14.64 -7.16
C GLY A 68 -4.08 -15.81 -7.52
N LEU A 69 -4.10 -16.28 -8.77
CA LEU A 69 -3.26 -17.38 -9.22
C LEU A 69 -1.79 -16.98 -9.37
N SER A 70 -0.88 -17.93 -9.14
CA SER A 70 0.53 -17.77 -9.53
C SER A 70 0.68 -17.79 -11.06
N SER A 71 1.83 -17.31 -11.58
CA SER A 71 2.08 -17.29 -13.03
C SER A 71 2.01 -18.69 -13.66
N ARG A 72 2.44 -19.72 -12.96
CA ARG A 72 2.36 -21.12 -13.42
C ARG A 72 0.92 -21.61 -13.46
N GLN A 73 0.13 -21.36 -12.41
CA GLN A 73 -1.29 -21.70 -12.38
C GLN A 73 -2.07 -20.94 -13.45
N THR A 74 -1.79 -19.64 -13.62
CA THR A 74 -2.38 -18.79 -14.67
C THR A 74 -2.14 -19.42 -16.06
N ARG A 75 -0.90 -19.85 -16.34
CA ARG A 75 -0.56 -20.55 -17.58
C ARG A 75 -1.39 -21.83 -17.78
N GLU A 76 -1.53 -22.66 -16.74
CA GLU A 76 -2.27 -23.92 -16.84
C GLU A 76 -3.78 -23.67 -17.10
N VAL A 77 -4.35 -22.69 -16.40
CA VAL A 77 -5.78 -22.31 -16.60
C VAL A 77 -6.00 -21.74 -18.01
N LEU A 78 -5.11 -20.87 -18.49
CA LEU A 78 -5.18 -20.33 -19.85
C LEU A 78 -5.13 -21.44 -20.91
N LYS A 79 -4.22 -22.40 -20.74
CA LYS A 79 -4.10 -23.55 -21.63
C LYS A 79 -5.32 -24.47 -21.55
N GLY A 80 -5.73 -24.86 -20.34
CA GLY A 80 -6.76 -25.89 -20.12
C GLY A 80 -8.18 -25.42 -20.37
N LEU A 81 -8.51 -24.17 -20.03
CA LEU A 81 -9.89 -23.65 -20.17
C LEU A 81 -10.09 -22.78 -21.39
N PHE A 82 -9.05 -22.07 -21.86
CA PHE A 82 -9.19 -21.08 -22.93
C PHE A 82 -8.40 -21.47 -24.21
N GLY A 83 -7.66 -22.57 -24.21
CA GLY A 83 -6.81 -22.96 -25.34
C GLY A 83 -5.63 -22.01 -25.64
N ILE A 84 -5.38 -21.04 -24.74
CA ILE A 84 -4.33 -20.02 -24.91
C ILE A 84 -3.01 -20.56 -24.39
N ARG A 85 -2.03 -20.72 -25.26
CA ARG A 85 -0.69 -21.25 -24.93
C ARG A 85 0.28 -20.10 -24.71
N LEU A 86 0.56 -19.77 -23.45
CA LEU A 86 1.59 -18.82 -23.02
C LEU A 86 2.60 -19.52 -22.10
N SER A 87 3.84 -19.03 -22.08
CA SER A 87 4.78 -19.44 -21.04
C SER A 87 4.49 -18.72 -19.74
N HIS A 88 4.89 -19.27 -18.59
CA HIS A 88 4.76 -18.56 -17.31
C HIS A 88 5.58 -17.27 -17.29
N GLN A 89 6.68 -17.20 -18.05
CA GLN A 89 7.47 -15.98 -18.22
C GLN A 89 6.71 -14.92 -19.01
N THR A 90 5.96 -15.32 -20.03
CA THR A 90 5.09 -14.39 -20.78
C THR A 90 4.00 -13.81 -19.87
N VAL A 91 3.41 -14.59 -18.97
CA VAL A 91 2.49 -14.11 -17.95
C VAL A 91 3.15 -13.05 -17.09
N LEU A 92 4.36 -13.27 -16.58
CA LEU A 92 5.11 -12.30 -15.78
C LEU A 92 5.48 -11.04 -16.58
N ASN A 93 5.84 -11.18 -17.86
CA ASN A 93 6.10 -10.04 -18.73
C ASN A 93 4.86 -9.15 -18.92
N TYR A 94 3.67 -9.75 -19.05
CA TYR A 94 2.41 -9.00 -19.14
C TYR A 94 2.07 -8.30 -17.82
N VAL A 95 2.30 -8.96 -16.69
CA VAL A 95 2.16 -8.36 -15.34
C VAL A 95 3.08 -7.15 -15.21
N LYS A 96 4.38 -7.30 -15.53
CA LYS A 96 5.37 -6.22 -15.48
C LYS A 96 4.99 -5.04 -16.39
N ALA A 97 4.66 -5.30 -17.65
CA ALA A 97 4.28 -4.27 -18.61
C ALA A 97 3.01 -3.53 -18.15
N SER A 98 2.00 -4.25 -17.67
CA SER A 98 0.77 -3.65 -17.16
C SER A 98 1.01 -2.80 -15.91
N ALA A 99 1.84 -3.25 -14.99
CA ALA A 99 2.22 -2.48 -13.80
C ALA A 99 2.95 -1.18 -14.18
N ALA A 100 3.90 -1.25 -15.12
CA ALA A 100 4.65 -0.09 -15.58
C ALA A 100 3.76 0.95 -16.31
N ILE A 101 2.72 0.50 -17.04
CA ILE A 101 1.73 1.40 -17.67
C ILE A 101 0.81 2.02 -16.62
N ILE A 102 0.34 1.21 -15.67
CA ILE A 102 -0.66 1.64 -14.69
C ILE A 102 -0.06 2.54 -13.61
N ALA A 103 1.19 2.33 -13.20
CA ALA A 103 1.79 3.03 -12.06
C ALA A 103 1.75 4.56 -12.17
N PRO A 104 2.16 5.22 -13.27
CA PRO A 104 2.12 6.68 -13.37
C PRO A 104 0.69 7.23 -13.35
N TRP A 105 -0.24 6.51 -13.97
CA TRP A 105 -1.65 6.86 -13.93
C TRP A 105 -2.22 6.69 -12.52
N LEU A 106 -1.91 5.59 -11.86
CA LEU A 106 -2.35 5.29 -10.50
C LEU A 106 -1.90 6.39 -9.53
N ASP A 107 -0.63 6.79 -9.56
CA ASP A 107 -0.09 7.83 -8.68
C ASP A 107 -0.78 9.20 -8.87
N ARG A 108 -1.22 9.52 -10.11
CA ARG A 108 -2.01 10.74 -10.37
C ARG A 108 -3.47 10.64 -9.94
N ASN A 109 -4.00 9.42 -9.79
CA ASN A 109 -5.42 9.17 -9.51
C ASN A 109 -5.67 8.57 -8.12
N LEU A 110 -4.64 8.44 -7.27
CA LEU A 110 -4.84 8.10 -5.87
C LEU A 110 -5.56 9.26 -5.16
N PRO A 111 -6.63 8.98 -4.40
CA PRO A 111 -7.30 10.01 -3.64
C PRO A 111 -6.44 10.40 -2.43
N LYS A 112 -6.54 11.65 -1.99
CA LYS A 112 -6.05 12.02 -0.67
C LYS A 112 -6.98 11.46 0.41
N PRO A 113 -6.44 11.04 1.57
CA PRO A 113 -7.27 10.61 2.69
C PRO A 113 -8.27 11.71 3.11
N GLY A 114 -9.44 11.29 3.56
CA GLY A 114 -10.37 12.14 4.27
C GLY A 114 -9.87 12.52 5.66
N HIS A 115 -10.80 12.87 6.56
CA HIS A 115 -10.43 13.28 7.93
C HIS A 115 -9.79 12.15 8.75
N ARG A 116 -10.20 10.90 8.51
CA ARG A 116 -9.73 9.72 9.26
C ARG A 116 -9.21 8.64 8.30
N ALA A 117 -8.03 8.13 8.61
CA ALA A 117 -7.37 7.07 7.87
C ALA A 117 -6.65 6.10 8.81
N ALA A 118 -6.28 4.96 8.29
CA ALA A 118 -5.42 4.00 8.99
C ALA A 118 -4.16 3.71 8.19
N ALA A 119 -3.05 3.49 8.88
CA ALA A 119 -1.79 3.07 8.30
C ALA A 119 -1.28 1.82 9.01
N ASP A 120 -0.73 0.91 8.23
CA ASP A 120 -0.08 -0.30 8.75
C ASP A 120 0.90 -0.82 7.70
N GLU A 121 1.85 -1.64 8.12
CA GLU A 121 2.68 -2.38 7.21
C GLU A 121 2.44 -3.89 7.34
N THR A 122 2.73 -4.59 6.26
CA THR A 122 2.71 -6.04 6.23
C THR A 122 3.98 -6.56 5.57
N TYR A 123 4.50 -7.66 6.09
CA TYR A 123 5.72 -8.26 5.53
C TYR A 123 5.40 -9.16 4.33
N ILE A 124 6.36 -9.19 3.41
CA ILE A 124 6.46 -10.10 2.29
C ILE A 124 7.88 -10.68 2.23
N THR A 125 8.06 -11.80 1.57
CA THR A 125 9.39 -12.37 1.33
C THR A 125 9.84 -12.03 -0.09
N VAL A 126 11.03 -11.45 -0.22
CA VAL A 126 11.69 -11.15 -1.49
C VAL A 126 13.12 -11.67 -1.41
N GLU A 127 13.51 -12.54 -2.35
CA GLU A 127 14.87 -13.16 -2.36
C GLU A 127 15.24 -13.81 -1.03
N ASP A 128 14.24 -14.48 -0.44
CA ASP A 128 14.30 -15.15 0.86
C ASP A 128 14.53 -14.21 2.08
N GLU A 129 14.50 -12.87 1.86
CA GLU A 129 14.59 -11.85 2.88
C GLU A 129 13.22 -11.20 3.18
N GLN A 130 13.08 -10.69 4.40
CA GLN A 130 11.85 -10.01 4.83
C GLN A 130 11.82 -8.56 4.36
N HIS A 131 10.79 -8.21 3.61
CA HIS A 131 10.48 -6.86 3.14
C HIS A 131 9.11 -6.42 3.64
N TYR A 132 8.81 -5.14 3.51
CA TYR A 132 7.61 -4.52 4.08
C TYR A 132 6.83 -3.76 3.01
N THR A 133 5.54 -4.03 2.94
CA THR A 133 4.58 -3.25 2.14
C THR A 133 3.78 -2.37 3.09
N TRP A 134 3.78 -1.08 2.84
CA TRP A 134 3.13 -0.05 3.63
C TRP A 134 1.87 0.42 2.93
N PHE A 135 0.80 0.62 3.69
CA PHE A 135 -0.47 1.13 3.18
C PHE A 135 -1.04 2.23 4.06
N VAL A 136 -1.69 3.20 3.41
CA VAL A 136 -2.61 4.14 4.05
C VAL A 136 -3.97 3.97 3.39
N ILE A 137 -5.01 3.73 4.18
CA ILE A 137 -6.39 3.53 3.72
C ILE A 137 -7.33 4.54 4.34
N ASP A 138 -8.21 5.12 3.54
CA ASP A 138 -9.24 6.05 4.01
C ASP A 138 -10.42 5.32 4.68
N GLU A 139 -10.95 5.93 5.74
CA GLU A 139 -12.05 5.34 6.51
C GLU A 139 -13.35 5.25 5.71
N LEU A 140 -13.73 6.29 4.99
CA LEU A 140 -15.04 6.39 4.35
C LEU A 140 -15.06 5.70 2.99
N THR A 141 -14.12 6.04 2.14
CA THR A 141 -14.05 5.51 0.77
C THR A 141 -13.49 4.10 0.70
N ARG A 142 -12.82 3.64 1.75
CA ARG A 142 -12.05 2.38 1.76
C ARG A 142 -10.94 2.33 0.70
N ALA A 143 -10.61 3.46 0.10
CA ALA A 143 -9.55 3.53 -0.91
C ALA A 143 -8.17 3.49 -0.28
N ILE A 144 -7.24 2.80 -0.93
CA ILE A 144 -5.81 2.93 -0.64
C ILE A 144 -5.37 4.28 -1.18
N CYS A 145 -4.92 5.15 -0.28
CA CYS A 145 -4.51 6.52 -0.59
C CYS A 145 -2.98 6.66 -0.74
N GLY A 146 -2.24 5.74 -0.15
CA GLY A 146 -0.78 5.70 -0.24
C GLY A 146 -0.26 4.29 -0.06
N TYR A 147 0.84 3.97 -0.76
CA TYR A 147 1.51 2.68 -0.67
C TYR A 147 2.99 2.79 -0.97
N ASN A 148 3.76 1.92 -0.36
CA ASN A 148 5.21 1.82 -0.57
C ASN A 148 5.69 0.39 -0.33
N LEU A 149 6.88 0.08 -0.85
CA LEU A 149 7.59 -1.16 -0.60
C LEU A 149 9.02 -0.83 -0.14
N SER A 150 9.51 -1.50 0.89
CA SER A 150 10.85 -1.25 1.43
C SER A 150 11.47 -2.51 2.00
N ASN A 151 12.80 -2.52 2.06
CA ASN A 151 13.60 -3.55 2.73
C ASN A 151 13.74 -3.31 4.23
N THR A 152 13.34 -2.15 4.73
CA THR A 152 13.42 -1.78 6.15
C THR A 152 12.07 -1.41 6.72
N ARG A 153 11.92 -1.59 8.04
CA ARG A 153 10.73 -1.18 8.81
C ARG A 153 11.00 0.14 9.56
N GLY A 154 11.67 1.09 8.88
CA GLY A 154 12.15 2.34 9.45
C GLY A 154 11.19 3.52 9.32
N ALA A 155 11.64 4.69 9.81
CA ALA A 155 10.88 5.93 9.73
C ALA A 155 10.81 6.49 8.29
N VAL A 156 11.86 6.30 7.49
CA VAL A 156 11.92 6.80 6.11
C VAL A 156 10.82 6.21 5.23
N PRO A 157 10.68 4.87 5.10
CA PRO A 157 9.59 4.31 4.30
C PRO A 157 8.19 4.65 4.85
N ALA A 158 8.01 4.75 6.17
CA ALA A 158 6.76 5.21 6.76
C ALA A 158 6.45 6.66 6.34
N LEU A 159 7.44 7.56 6.40
CA LEU A 159 7.31 8.96 5.98
C LEU A 159 7.03 9.06 4.48
N ALA A 160 7.75 8.31 3.63
CA ALA A 160 7.50 8.26 2.20
C ALA A 160 6.06 7.84 1.89
N THR A 161 5.52 6.86 2.62
CA THR A 161 4.12 6.43 2.47
C THR A 161 3.13 7.52 2.91
N ILE A 162 3.42 8.24 3.99
CA ILE A 162 2.61 9.38 4.45
C ILE A 162 2.63 10.51 3.39
N TYR A 163 3.80 10.85 2.84
CA TYR A 163 3.89 11.83 1.75
C TYR A 163 3.15 11.38 0.50
N ASN A 164 3.22 10.11 0.14
CA ASN A 164 2.46 9.56 -0.99
C ASN A 164 0.95 9.71 -0.78
N ALA A 165 0.45 9.48 0.44
CA ALA A 165 -0.97 9.57 0.76
C ALA A 165 -1.48 11.01 0.88
N TYR A 166 -0.78 11.85 1.63
CA TYR A 166 -1.24 13.20 2.00
C TYR A 166 -0.66 14.31 1.11
N GLY A 167 0.40 14.01 0.35
CA GLY A 167 1.19 15.01 -0.36
C GLY A 167 2.08 15.81 0.59
N PRO A 168 2.74 16.87 0.10
CA PRO A 168 3.60 17.72 0.93
C PRO A 168 2.77 18.46 1.99
N PRO A 169 3.33 18.70 3.20
CA PRO A 169 2.63 19.34 4.31
C PRO A 169 2.00 20.69 3.94
N GLU A 170 2.70 21.48 3.13
CA GLU A 170 2.28 22.82 2.70
C GLU A 170 0.93 22.79 1.95
N SER A 171 0.62 21.70 1.28
CA SER A 171 -0.66 21.50 0.59
C SER A 171 -1.84 21.23 1.53
N ASN A 172 -1.58 21.07 2.83
CA ASN A 172 -2.54 20.64 3.84
C ASN A 172 -2.65 21.58 5.06
N LEU A 173 -2.09 22.78 5.02
CA LEU A 173 -1.98 23.71 6.16
C LEU A 173 -3.30 23.99 6.89
N HIS A 174 -4.43 23.92 6.19
CA HIS A 174 -5.77 24.19 6.76
C HIS A 174 -6.53 22.89 7.11
N ARG A 175 -5.90 21.72 6.99
CA ARG A 175 -6.53 20.43 7.24
C ARG A 175 -5.98 19.79 8.49
N ARG A 176 -6.78 18.95 9.12
CA ARG A 176 -6.39 18.11 10.25
C ARG A 176 -6.83 16.68 9.97
N PHE A 177 -5.87 15.75 10.08
CA PHE A 177 -6.08 14.34 9.80
C PHE A 177 -5.85 13.51 11.06
N ILE A 178 -6.64 12.47 11.23
CA ILE A 178 -6.44 11.44 12.24
C ILE A 178 -5.90 10.21 11.52
N LEU A 179 -4.72 9.73 11.92
CA LEU A 179 -4.10 8.52 11.39
C LEU A 179 -4.01 7.47 12.48
N ALA A 180 -4.88 6.45 12.41
CA ALA A 180 -4.78 5.29 13.27
C ALA A 180 -3.63 4.38 12.81
N LYS A 181 -2.82 3.91 13.73
CA LYS A 181 -1.63 3.08 13.49
C LYS A 181 -1.40 2.13 14.64
N ASP A 182 -0.51 1.16 14.46
CA ASP A 182 -0.04 0.32 15.54
C ASP A 182 0.98 1.05 16.46
N GLY A 183 1.55 0.30 17.41
CA GLY A 183 2.55 0.81 18.34
C GLY A 183 3.95 1.02 17.75
N LEU A 184 4.15 0.82 16.44
CA LEU A 184 5.46 0.95 15.81
C LEU A 184 6.00 2.38 15.91
N GLY A 185 7.20 2.53 16.47
CA GLY A 185 7.87 3.82 16.65
C GLY A 185 8.15 4.57 15.34
N SER A 186 8.34 3.85 14.24
CA SER A 186 8.59 4.42 12.92
C SER A 186 7.48 5.37 12.47
N TYR A 187 6.20 5.05 12.74
CA TYR A 187 5.09 5.94 12.43
C TYR A 187 5.09 7.21 13.28
N ASN A 188 5.48 7.12 14.56
CA ASN A 188 5.59 8.31 15.42
C ASN A 188 6.61 9.28 14.85
N ASN A 189 7.80 8.77 14.51
CA ASN A 189 8.88 9.58 13.94
C ASN A 189 8.49 10.17 12.57
N ALA A 190 7.83 9.38 11.73
CA ALA A 190 7.35 9.83 10.42
C ALA A 190 6.29 10.95 10.54
N ILE A 191 5.33 10.81 11.45
CA ILE A 191 4.31 11.84 11.70
C ILE A 191 4.94 13.12 12.28
N MET A 192 5.91 12.98 13.20
CA MET A 192 6.64 14.13 13.73
C MET A 192 7.38 14.86 12.61
N ALA A 193 8.16 14.14 11.79
CA ALA A 193 8.89 14.71 10.66
C ALA A 193 7.94 15.38 9.65
N TYR A 194 6.80 14.78 9.34
CA TYR A 194 5.79 15.37 8.47
C TYR A 194 5.25 16.69 9.04
N ASN A 195 4.92 16.72 10.32
CA ASN A 195 4.36 17.88 11.00
C ASN A 195 5.39 19.00 11.22
N GLN A 196 6.69 18.69 11.34
CA GLN A 196 7.76 19.68 11.50
C GLN A 196 7.92 20.62 10.29
N HIS A 197 7.49 20.19 9.10
CA HIS A 197 7.48 21.03 7.89
C HIS A 197 6.27 22.00 7.84
N SER A 198 5.54 22.12 8.94
CA SER A 198 4.39 22.99 9.07
C SER A 198 4.36 23.57 10.49
N ASP A 199 3.99 24.83 10.65
CA ASP A 199 3.80 25.50 11.94
C ASP A 199 2.64 24.90 12.76
N ARG A 200 1.92 23.94 12.22
CA ARG A 200 0.76 23.29 12.84
C ARG A 200 0.83 21.79 12.71
N ASN A 201 0.37 21.10 13.75
CA ASN A 201 0.15 19.67 13.67
C ASN A 201 -1.00 19.36 12.67
N ILE A 202 -0.64 18.76 11.55
CA ILE A 202 -1.56 18.36 10.47
C ILE A 202 -2.09 16.96 10.71
N ILE A 203 -1.19 16.00 11.03
CA ILE A 203 -1.53 14.61 11.28
C ILE A 203 -1.46 14.31 12.77
N PHE A 204 -2.57 13.82 13.32
CA PHE A 204 -2.69 13.35 14.70
C PHE A 204 -2.65 11.83 14.72
N GLY A 205 -1.49 11.25 15.06
CA GLY A 205 -1.33 9.80 15.21
C GLY A 205 -2.12 9.27 16.40
N LYS A 206 -2.94 8.23 16.18
CA LYS A 206 -3.65 7.47 17.21
C LYS A 206 -3.14 6.05 17.24
N THR A 207 -2.52 5.67 18.36
CA THR A 207 -1.98 4.31 18.53
C THR A 207 -3.06 3.37 19.02
N VAL A 208 -3.35 2.33 18.25
CA VAL A 208 -4.27 1.24 18.59
C VAL A 208 -3.47 -0.04 18.68
N VAL A 209 -3.20 -0.49 19.91
CA VAL A 209 -2.39 -1.67 20.18
C VAL A 209 -3.29 -2.91 20.30
N GLY A 210 -3.32 -3.69 19.23
CA GLY A 210 -4.18 -4.89 19.16
C GLY A 210 -5.67 -4.56 19.04
N LEU A 211 -6.48 -5.60 18.86
CA LEU A 211 -7.95 -5.46 18.75
C LEU A 211 -8.68 -5.71 20.05
N SER A 212 -8.01 -6.29 21.04
CA SER A 212 -8.57 -6.65 22.36
C SER A 212 -8.30 -5.61 23.44
N ASN A 213 -7.59 -4.53 23.15
CA ASN A 213 -7.33 -3.49 24.13
C ASN A 213 -8.57 -2.61 24.34
N HIS A 214 -8.89 -2.30 25.60
CA HIS A 214 -10.12 -1.59 26.03
C HIS A 214 -9.85 -0.17 26.54
N ASP A 215 -8.70 0.44 26.21
CA ASP A 215 -8.52 1.87 26.47
C ASP A 215 -9.38 2.73 25.53
N ASP A 216 -9.71 3.95 25.95
CA ASP A 216 -10.60 4.88 25.23
C ASP A 216 -10.14 5.13 23.78
N VAL A 217 -8.82 5.18 23.54
CA VAL A 217 -8.26 5.41 22.18
C VAL A 217 -8.48 4.19 21.33
N SER A 218 -8.17 3.00 21.86
CA SER A 218 -8.35 1.74 21.14
C SER A 218 -9.82 1.49 20.83
N GLU A 219 -10.73 1.76 21.75
CA GLU A 219 -12.18 1.63 21.50
C GLU A 219 -12.64 2.58 20.40
N LYS A 220 -12.27 3.85 20.49
CA LYS A 220 -12.68 4.87 19.53
C LYS A 220 -12.17 4.64 18.11
N TYR A 221 -10.98 4.06 17.96
CA TYR A 221 -10.32 3.89 16.64
C TYR A 221 -10.13 2.43 16.22
N ARG A 222 -10.73 1.48 16.94
CA ARG A 222 -10.68 0.04 16.63
C ARG A 222 -11.17 -0.28 15.22
N SER A 223 -12.21 0.40 14.75
CA SER A 223 -12.75 0.22 13.40
C SER A 223 -11.71 0.51 12.30
N LEU A 224 -10.88 1.54 12.51
CA LEU A 224 -9.78 1.88 11.60
C LEU A 224 -8.68 0.81 11.61
N LYS A 225 -8.32 0.29 12.80
CA LYS A 225 -7.34 -0.81 12.88
C LYS A 225 -7.87 -2.06 12.19
N GLN A 226 -9.15 -2.42 12.41
CA GLN A 226 -9.77 -3.54 11.70
C GLN A 226 -9.80 -3.35 10.19
N LEU A 227 -9.98 -2.11 9.72
CA LEU A 227 -10.00 -1.80 8.30
C LEU A 227 -8.65 -2.10 7.65
N ILE A 228 -7.55 -1.58 8.21
CA ILE A 228 -6.21 -1.80 7.65
C ILE A 228 -5.78 -3.27 7.78
N GLU A 229 -6.15 -3.97 8.85
CA GLU A 229 -5.87 -5.41 8.98
C GLU A 229 -6.62 -6.25 7.93
N ARG A 230 -7.85 -5.87 7.56
CA ARG A 230 -8.58 -6.51 6.45
C ARG A 230 -7.89 -6.24 5.11
N LEU A 231 -7.39 -5.04 4.89
CA LEU A 231 -6.59 -4.73 3.70
C LEU A 231 -5.34 -5.62 3.64
N ASN A 232 -4.57 -5.68 4.73
CA ASN A 232 -3.37 -6.52 4.82
C ASN A 232 -3.68 -8.00 4.58
N ARG A 233 -4.81 -8.50 5.10
CA ARG A 233 -5.28 -9.88 4.84
C ARG A 233 -5.60 -10.09 3.37
N THR A 234 -6.29 -9.12 2.74
CA THR A 234 -6.59 -9.16 1.30
C THR A 234 -5.30 -9.14 0.47
N TYR A 235 -4.34 -8.30 0.82
CA TYR A 235 -3.05 -8.28 0.14
C TYR A 235 -2.28 -9.60 0.29
N LYS A 236 -2.27 -10.18 1.49
CA LYS A 236 -1.65 -11.49 1.75
C LYS A 236 -2.30 -12.63 0.95
N PHE A 237 -3.59 -12.56 0.65
CA PHE A 237 -4.23 -13.51 -0.25
C PHE A 237 -3.55 -13.54 -1.64
N HIS A 238 -3.10 -12.39 -2.14
CA HIS A 238 -2.40 -12.30 -3.42
C HIS A 238 -0.91 -12.64 -3.35
N THR A 239 -0.25 -12.49 -2.20
CA THR A 239 1.18 -12.77 -2.07
C THR A 239 1.48 -14.25 -1.72
N ARG A 240 0.66 -14.88 -0.87
CA ARG A 240 0.85 -16.26 -0.41
C ARG A 240 1.01 -17.32 -1.53
N PRO A 241 0.20 -17.32 -2.61
CA PRO A 241 0.31 -18.33 -3.66
C PRO A 241 1.64 -18.29 -4.42
N ARG A 242 2.45 -17.25 -4.21
CA ARG A 242 3.74 -17.04 -4.89
C ARG A 242 4.93 -17.55 -4.08
N ALA A 243 4.71 -17.97 -2.83
CA ALA A 243 5.75 -18.48 -1.92
C ALA A 243 7.01 -17.57 -1.86
N GLY A 244 6.79 -16.23 -1.88
CA GLY A 244 7.84 -15.22 -1.98
C GLY A 244 8.08 -14.73 -3.42
N PHE A 245 8.80 -13.64 -3.51
CA PHE A 245 9.18 -12.99 -4.77
C PHE A 245 10.66 -13.25 -5.07
N LYS A 246 10.97 -13.48 -6.34
CA LYS A 246 12.34 -13.70 -6.82
C LYS A 246 13.06 -12.39 -7.16
N SER A 247 12.40 -11.24 -7.02
CA SER A 247 12.99 -9.90 -7.17
C SER A 247 12.11 -8.85 -6.53
N MET A 248 12.70 -7.75 -6.10
CA MET A 248 12.01 -6.57 -5.62
C MET A 248 11.07 -5.99 -6.69
N SER A 249 11.50 -5.95 -7.96
CA SER A 249 10.68 -5.47 -9.07
C SER A 249 9.37 -6.26 -9.21
N GLY A 250 9.42 -7.59 -9.10
CA GLY A 250 8.21 -8.42 -9.15
C GLY A 250 7.24 -8.17 -7.99
N ALA A 251 7.77 -7.86 -6.81
CA ALA A 251 6.95 -7.47 -5.66
C ALA A 251 6.31 -6.08 -5.86
N ILE A 252 7.05 -5.13 -6.43
CA ILE A 252 6.55 -3.80 -6.79
C ILE A 252 5.44 -3.90 -7.84
N ASP A 253 5.66 -4.66 -8.91
CA ASP A 253 4.68 -4.87 -9.99
C ASP A 253 3.36 -5.42 -9.45
N LEU A 254 3.42 -6.45 -8.59
CA LEU A 254 2.23 -7.00 -7.95
C LEU A 254 1.53 -5.95 -7.08
N THR A 255 2.28 -5.17 -6.30
CA THR A 255 1.70 -4.19 -5.37
C THR A 255 0.97 -3.09 -6.12
N VAL A 256 1.54 -2.58 -7.22
CA VAL A 256 0.87 -1.61 -8.10
C VAL A 256 -0.44 -2.16 -8.65
N LEU A 257 -0.40 -3.37 -9.23
CA LEU A 257 -1.61 -4.01 -9.77
C LEU A 257 -2.63 -4.31 -8.67
N PHE A 258 -2.18 -4.67 -7.46
CA PHE A 258 -3.07 -4.87 -6.32
C PHE A 258 -3.77 -3.57 -5.92
N VAL A 259 -3.06 -2.45 -5.83
CA VAL A 259 -3.67 -1.16 -5.49
C VAL A 259 -4.66 -0.73 -6.56
N ALA A 260 -4.32 -0.90 -7.84
CA ALA A 260 -5.23 -0.63 -8.95
C ALA A 260 -6.48 -1.51 -8.90
N TYR A 261 -6.31 -2.82 -8.72
CA TYR A 261 -7.41 -3.77 -8.53
C TYR A 261 -8.30 -3.41 -7.34
N TYR A 262 -7.68 -3.17 -6.19
CA TYR A 262 -8.39 -2.88 -4.93
C TYR A 262 -9.24 -1.61 -5.04
N ASN A 263 -8.70 -0.55 -5.61
CA ASN A 263 -9.35 0.75 -5.68
C ASN A 263 -10.40 0.86 -6.80
N PHE A 264 -10.15 0.26 -7.95
CA PHE A 264 -10.93 0.54 -9.15
C PHE A 264 -11.75 -0.64 -9.68
N LEU A 265 -11.37 -1.88 -9.36
CA LEU A 265 -12.00 -3.07 -9.95
C LEU A 265 -12.69 -3.97 -8.92
N ARG A 266 -12.23 -3.95 -7.67
CA ARG A 266 -12.77 -4.82 -6.63
C ARG A 266 -13.97 -4.19 -5.94
N THR A 267 -15.13 -4.81 -6.06
CA THR A 267 -16.31 -4.43 -5.27
C THR A 267 -16.11 -4.76 -3.80
N HIS A 268 -16.39 -3.79 -2.93
CA HIS A 268 -16.38 -3.95 -1.48
C HIS A 268 -17.79 -4.18 -0.95
N SER A 269 -17.99 -5.24 -0.17
CA SER A 269 -19.29 -5.59 0.37
C SER A 269 -19.91 -4.48 1.22
N SER A 270 -19.09 -3.74 1.97
CA SER A 270 -19.57 -2.63 2.82
C SER A 270 -19.91 -1.36 2.05
N LEU A 271 -19.40 -1.20 0.83
CA LEU A 271 -19.68 -0.04 -0.04
C LEU A 271 -20.71 -0.39 -1.11
N HIS A 272 -20.92 -1.67 -1.38
CA HIS A 272 -21.66 -2.19 -2.53
C HIS A 272 -21.14 -1.65 -3.90
N SER A 273 -19.91 -1.16 -3.90
CA SER A 273 -19.23 -0.57 -5.05
C SER A 273 -17.72 -0.73 -4.93
N VAL A 274 -17.01 -0.29 -5.96
CA VAL A 274 -15.54 -0.09 -5.88
C VAL A 274 -15.23 1.18 -5.06
N PRO A 275 -14.07 1.26 -4.37
CA PRO A 275 -13.66 2.45 -3.63
C PRO A 275 -13.61 3.73 -4.48
N ILE A 276 -13.16 3.61 -5.73
CA ILE A 276 -13.02 4.73 -6.66
C ILE A 276 -13.69 4.33 -7.99
N PRO A 277 -14.95 4.73 -8.20
CA PRO A 277 -15.65 4.44 -9.46
C PRO A 277 -15.00 5.17 -10.65
N ILE A 278 -14.84 4.46 -11.76
CA ILE A 278 -14.43 5.01 -13.05
C ILE A 278 -15.64 4.93 -13.98
N PRO A 279 -16.07 6.03 -14.60
CA PRO A 279 -17.28 6.03 -15.44
C PRO A 279 -17.24 4.97 -16.57
N GLU A 280 -16.07 4.77 -17.19
CA GLU A 280 -15.89 3.80 -18.28
C GLU A 280 -16.00 2.33 -17.83
N LEU A 281 -15.94 2.07 -16.51
CA LEU A 281 -16.13 0.74 -15.94
C LEU A 281 -17.56 0.48 -15.43
N HIS A 282 -18.45 1.49 -15.53
CA HIS A 282 -19.81 1.34 -15.10
C HIS A 282 -20.52 0.25 -15.92
N ASN A 283 -21.16 -0.70 -15.26
CA ASN A 283 -21.84 -1.86 -15.85
C ASN A 283 -20.95 -2.84 -16.63
N ILE A 284 -19.63 -2.79 -16.45
CA ILE A 284 -18.73 -3.79 -17.02
C ILE A 284 -18.51 -4.92 -16.02
N GLU A 285 -19.13 -6.07 -16.24
CA GLU A 285 -19.00 -7.24 -15.35
C GLU A 285 -17.77 -8.11 -15.68
N SER A 286 -17.35 -8.11 -16.95
CA SER A 286 -16.23 -8.93 -17.42
C SER A 286 -14.89 -8.43 -16.86
N PHE A 287 -14.25 -9.19 -15.99
CA PHE A 287 -12.92 -8.86 -15.46
C PHE A 287 -11.86 -8.59 -16.54
N PRO A 288 -11.73 -9.41 -17.60
CA PRO A 288 -10.80 -9.11 -18.69
C PRO A 288 -11.07 -7.75 -19.33
N LYS A 289 -12.34 -7.40 -19.51
CA LYS A 289 -12.73 -6.12 -20.11
C LYS A 289 -12.44 -4.94 -19.18
N GLN A 290 -12.64 -5.11 -17.88
CA GLN A 290 -12.28 -4.10 -16.88
C GLN A 290 -10.78 -3.79 -16.92
N TRP A 291 -9.92 -4.81 -16.94
CA TRP A 291 -8.48 -4.65 -17.08
C TRP A 291 -8.07 -4.01 -18.40
N GLU A 292 -8.70 -4.42 -19.52
CA GLU A 292 -8.45 -3.81 -20.82
C GLU A 292 -8.73 -2.30 -20.79
N ILE A 293 -9.89 -1.89 -20.26
CA ILE A 293 -10.27 -0.48 -20.16
C ILE A 293 -9.27 0.28 -19.27
N LEU A 294 -8.94 -0.27 -18.11
CA LEU A 294 -8.00 0.36 -17.18
C LEU A 294 -6.61 0.57 -17.81
N ILE A 295 -6.08 -0.45 -18.50
CA ILE A 295 -4.78 -0.34 -19.19
C ILE A 295 -4.82 0.72 -20.29
N ARG A 296 -5.89 0.73 -21.12
CA ARG A 296 -6.04 1.75 -22.17
C ARG A 296 -6.11 3.15 -21.59
N LYS A 297 -6.87 3.34 -20.51
CA LYS A 297 -6.98 4.61 -19.80
C LYS A 297 -5.65 5.06 -19.20
N ALA A 298 -4.87 4.13 -18.68
CA ALA A 298 -3.56 4.42 -18.11
C ALA A 298 -2.49 4.70 -19.17
N ALA A 299 -2.66 4.18 -20.38
CA ALA A 299 -1.75 4.38 -21.51
C ALA A 299 -2.02 5.68 -22.29
N ALA A 300 -3.20 6.29 -22.12
CA ALA A 300 -3.59 7.57 -22.74
C ALA A 300 -3.03 8.75 -21.96
#